data_06f6d1ec8d915df7f09496c4e3e40ff3
#
_entry.id   06f6d1ec8d915df7f09496c4e3e40ff3
#
_cell.length_a   1.000
_cell.length_b   1.000
_cell.length_c   1.000
_cell.angle_alpha   90.00
_cell.angle_beta   90.00
_cell.angle_gamma   90.00
#
_symmetry.space_group_name_H-M   'P 1'
#
loop_
_entity.id
_entity.type
_entity.pdbx_description
1 polymer ?
#
loop_
_entity_poly.entity_id
_entity_poly.type
_entity_poly.pdbx_seq_one_letter_code
_entity_poly.pdbx_strand_id
1 'polypeptide(L)'
;MKMRVFVVVMMLSAWASAGIVIGVPDANSNCIPWSCLNVFSGNYEQTYNNTAFPGAMTISLIDFFNTVTNNGPNQGVGQFSGSVYLAVTSQAIPDGSIPGDAVLFATGSMNGQNWPFGKTLDIHGTPFYYDPSLGNLELILVPSAITGGPLSGVYTYFDAGYNNPFSFWCLGCGSNPGYGLVTGFNTGGPTTPEPGSMVLLGTGIVGLAGRLRRKFMR
;
A
#
# COMPACT_ATOMS: atom_id res chain seq x y z
N MET A 1 -53.86 22.47 -9.06
CA MET A 1 -52.70 21.81 -9.74
C MET A 1 -51.60 21.69 -8.71
N LYS A 2 -51.35 20.51 -8.16
CA LYS A 2 -50.36 20.25 -7.09
C LYS A 2 -49.06 19.80 -7.75
N MET A 3 -48.09 20.69 -7.78
CA MET A 3 -46.72 20.43 -8.29
C MET A 3 -45.99 19.50 -7.33
N ARG A 4 -45.73 18.24 -7.76
CA ARG A 4 -44.93 17.26 -7.00
C ARG A 4 -43.46 17.54 -7.36
N VAL A 5 -42.75 18.18 -6.45
CA VAL A 5 -41.28 18.31 -6.56
C VAL A 5 -40.67 16.97 -6.22
N PHE A 6 -40.15 16.27 -7.23
CA PHE A 6 -39.30 15.10 -7.05
C PHE A 6 -37.87 15.58 -6.78
N VAL A 7 -37.46 15.52 -5.51
CA VAL A 7 -36.06 15.71 -5.15
C VAL A 7 -35.35 14.38 -5.42
N VAL A 8 -34.68 14.28 -6.55
CA VAL A 8 -33.74 13.19 -6.85
C VAL A 8 -32.44 13.51 -6.13
N VAL A 9 -32.25 12.91 -4.96
CA VAL A 9 -30.96 12.93 -4.28
C VAL A 9 -30.06 11.92 -5.02
N MET A 10 -29.24 12.43 -5.94
CA MET A 10 -28.11 11.66 -6.48
C MET A 10 -27.13 11.43 -5.33
N MET A 11 -27.15 10.23 -4.76
CA MET A 11 -26.08 9.77 -3.89
C MET A 11 -24.85 9.50 -4.77
N LEU A 12 -23.97 10.47 -4.88
CA LEU A 12 -22.59 10.27 -5.32
C LEU A 12 -21.91 9.46 -4.20
N SER A 13 -21.98 8.14 -4.30
CA SER A 13 -21.14 7.27 -3.49
C SER A 13 -19.70 7.50 -3.97
N ALA A 14 -18.96 8.33 -3.24
CA ALA A 14 -17.50 8.32 -3.33
C ALA A 14 -17.09 6.89 -2.89
N TRP A 15 -16.60 6.12 -3.82
CA TRP A 15 -16.01 4.82 -3.54
C TRP A 15 -14.68 5.09 -2.83
N ALA A 16 -14.72 5.19 -1.51
CA ALA A 16 -13.51 5.13 -0.73
C ALA A 16 -12.94 3.74 -0.95
N SER A 17 -11.84 3.65 -1.69
CA SER A 17 -11.10 2.41 -1.84
C SER A 17 -10.59 2.05 -0.45
N ALA A 18 -11.15 1.01 0.13
CA ALA A 18 -10.64 0.48 1.39
C ALA A 18 -9.19 0.06 1.17
N GLY A 19 -8.29 0.48 2.05
CA GLY A 19 -6.90 0.04 2.00
C GLY A 19 -6.81 -1.48 2.20
N ILE A 20 -5.80 -2.09 1.59
CA ILE A 20 -5.52 -3.51 1.70
C ILE A 20 -4.10 -3.73 2.19
N VAL A 21 -3.90 -4.71 3.08
CA VAL A 21 -2.57 -5.19 3.48
C VAL A 21 -2.37 -6.57 2.90
N ILE A 22 -1.27 -6.76 2.18
CA ILE A 22 -0.86 -8.04 1.62
C ILE A 22 0.33 -8.56 2.41
N GLY A 23 0.20 -9.78 2.92
CA GLY A 23 1.10 -10.38 3.90
C GLY A 23 0.58 -10.28 5.33
N VAL A 24 1.32 -10.86 6.25
CA VAL A 24 0.99 -10.85 7.69
C VAL A 24 2.02 -10.01 8.43
N PRO A 25 1.64 -8.84 8.98
CA PRO A 25 2.53 -8.05 9.83
C PRO A 25 3.06 -8.87 11.02
N ASP A 26 4.25 -8.50 11.51
CA ASP A 26 4.93 -9.10 12.67
C ASP A 26 5.30 -10.60 12.55
N ALA A 27 5.22 -11.20 11.36
CA ALA A 27 5.56 -12.61 11.19
C ALA A 27 7.09 -12.83 11.09
N ASN A 28 7.77 -11.99 10.33
CA ASN A 28 9.21 -12.01 10.07
C ASN A 28 9.67 -10.62 9.68
N SER A 29 10.97 -10.44 9.47
CA SER A 29 11.51 -9.17 9.02
C SER A 29 12.54 -9.31 7.92
N ASN A 30 12.64 -8.27 7.10
CA ASN A 30 13.66 -8.13 6.08
C ASN A 30 14.18 -6.69 6.04
N CYS A 31 15.47 -6.52 5.90
CA CYS A 31 16.13 -5.22 5.75
C CYS A 31 16.28 -4.79 4.29
N ILE A 32 15.94 -5.63 3.33
CA ILE A 32 15.99 -5.37 1.89
C ILE A 32 14.68 -4.68 1.47
N PRO A 33 14.73 -3.63 0.64
CA PRO A 33 15.91 -2.97 0.04
C PRO A 33 16.53 -1.85 0.88
N TRP A 34 15.98 -1.53 2.04
CA TRP A 34 16.13 -0.25 2.72
C TRP A 34 17.42 -0.08 3.51
N SER A 35 17.97 -1.11 4.11
CA SER A 35 19.12 -0.94 5.00
C SER A 35 20.20 -2.03 4.97
N CYS A 36 20.00 -3.11 4.23
CA CYS A 36 21.02 -4.15 4.06
C CYS A 36 21.97 -3.91 2.87
N LEU A 37 22.04 -2.73 2.37
CA LEU A 37 22.34 -2.47 0.98
C LEU A 37 23.74 -1.96 0.64
N ASN A 38 24.76 -2.31 1.35
CA ASN A 38 26.10 -2.20 0.75
C ASN A 38 26.29 -3.14 -0.45
N VAL A 39 25.29 -3.95 -0.80
CA VAL A 39 25.37 -5.03 -1.80
C VAL A 39 24.52 -4.74 -3.04
N PHE A 40 23.56 -3.82 -2.98
CA PHE A 40 22.58 -3.66 -4.05
C PHE A 40 22.76 -2.36 -4.83
N SER A 41 23.37 -2.47 -5.98
CA SER A 41 23.37 -1.43 -7.02
C SER A 41 22.24 -1.63 -8.05
N GLY A 42 21.26 -2.48 -7.74
CA GLY A 42 20.19 -2.86 -8.67
C GLY A 42 18.78 -2.68 -8.12
N ASN A 43 17.80 -2.99 -8.95
CA ASN A 43 16.40 -2.89 -8.59
C ASN A 43 16.01 -3.90 -7.50
N TYR A 44 15.00 -3.53 -6.72
CA TYR A 44 14.18 -4.46 -5.96
C TYR A 44 12.81 -4.51 -6.62
N GLU A 45 12.31 -5.70 -6.84
CA GLU A 45 11.01 -5.93 -7.47
C GLU A 45 10.19 -6.87 -6.59
N GLN A 46 8.91 -6.58 -6.45
CA GLN A 46 7.98 -7.44 -5.74
C GLN A 46 6.68 -7.55 -6.52
N THR A 47 6.35 -8.78 -6.91
CA THR A 47 5.10 -9.10 -7.60
C THR A 47 4.08 -9.63 -6.60
N TYR A 48 2.89 -9.06 -6.64
CA TYR A 48 1.73 -9.45 -5.84
C TYR A 48 0.74 -10.21 -6.70
N ASN A 49 0.34 -11.39 -6.25
CA ASN A 49 -0.65 -12.18 -6.96
C ASN A 49 -1.98 -11.41 -7.06
N ASN A 50 -2.56 -11.38 -8.23
CA ASN A 50 -3.81 -10.69 -8.50
C ASN A 50 -4.97 -11.17 -7.61
N THR A 51 -4.97 -12.44 -7.21
CA THR A 51 -5.99 -13.02 -6.30
C THR A 51 -5.94 -12.44 -4.87
N ALA A 52 -4.87 -11.74 -4.51
CA ALA A 52 -4.76 -11.05 -3.22
C ALA A 52 -5.60 -9.77 -3.16
N PHE A 53 -6.07 -9.27 -4.29
CA PHE A 53 -6.86 -8.04 -4.38
C PHE A 53 -8.34 -8.36 -4.55
N PRO A 54 -9.24 -7.73 -3.77
CA PRO A 54 -10.67 -8.01 -3.84
C PRO A 54 -11.34 -7.44 -5.11
N GLY A 55 -10.66 -6.57 -5.84
CA GLY A 55 -11.16 -5.93 -7.05
C GLY A 55 -10.25 -4.79 -7.51
N ALA A 56 -10.69 -4.11 -8.55
CA ALA A 56 -9.98 -2.95 -9.09
C ALA A 56 -9.91 -1.81 -8.05
N MET A 57 -8.76 -1.12 -8.03
CA MET A 57 -8.53 -0.03 -7.10
C MET A 57 -7.58 1.02 -7.69
N THR A 58 -7.63 2.23 -7.16
CA THR A 58 -6.61 3.26 -7.45
C THR A 58 -5.64 3.30 -6.28
N ILE A 59 -4.37 3.06 -6.53
CA ILE A 59 -3.29 3.10 -5.55
C ILE A 59 -2.69 4.50 -5.56
N SER A 60 -2.67 5.17 -4.42
CA SER A 60 -2.05 6.48 -4.21
C SER A 60 -1.07 6.51 -3.04
N LEU A 61 -1.05 5.43 -2.26
CA LEU A 61 -0.21 5.25 -1.10
C LEU A 61 0.25 3.80 -1.01
N ILE A 62 1.53 3.60 -0.75
CA ILE A 62 2.15 2.31 -0.47
C ILE A 62 2.79 2.39 0.91
N ASP A 63 2.51 1.42 1.76
CA ASP A 63 2.97 1.37 3.14
C ASP A 63 3.82 0.12 3.38
N PHE A 64 4.97 0.27 4.05
CA PHE A 64 5.75 -0.84 4.59
C PHE A 64 5.74 -0.77 6.11
N PHE A 65 5.57 -1.90 6.76
CA PHE A 65 5.35 -1.99 8.20
C PHE A 65 6.66 -2.28 8.93
N ASN A 66 6.85 -1.66 10.09
CA ASN A 66 7.96 -1.91 11.01
C ASN A 66 7.37 -2.31 12.37
N THR A 67 6.84 -3.55 12.46
CA THR A 67 6.17 -4.03 13.68
C THR A 67 6.85 -5.24 14.31
N VAL A 68 7.88 -5.82 13.66
CA VAL A 68 8.57 -7.01 14.16
C VAL A 68 9.34 -6.73 15.45
N THR A 69 8.96 -7.43 16.50
CA THR A 69 9.47 -7.22 17.87
C THR A 69 10.85 -7.83 18.11
N ASN A 70 11.30 -8.78 17.28
CA ASN A 70 12.45 -9.64 17.59
C ASN A 70 13.81 -9.12 17.11
N ASN A 71 13.88 -7.97 16.44
CA ASN A 71 15.10 -7.50 15.79
C ASN A 71 15.86 -6.38 16.53
N GLY A 72 15.62 -6.22 17.81
CA GLY A 72 16.26 -5.18 18.62
C GLY A 72 15.71 -3.77 18.33
N PRO A 73 16.31 -2.73 18.91
CA PRO A 73 15.85 -1.36 18.67
C PRO A 73 16.09 -1.01 17.20
N ASN A 74 15.02 -0.91 16.44
CA ASN A 74 15.07 -0.48 15.04
C ASN A 74 15.56 0.96 14.98
N GLN A 75 16.71 1.14 14.39
CA GLN A 75 17.47 2.37 14.45
C GLN A 75 17.61 2.94 13.05
N GLY A 76 16.60 3.64 12.61
CA GLY A 76 16.71 4.46 11.42
C GLY A 76 16.76 3.70 10.11
N VAL A 77 16.23 4.29 9.10
CA VAL A 77 16.36 3.85 7.71
C VAL A 77 17.67 4.37 7.15
N GLY A 78 18.38 3.54 6.39
CA GLY A 78 19.37 4.06 5.46
C GLY A 78 18.71 5.07 4.52
N GLN A 79 19.45 6.07 4.07
CA GLN A 79 18.90 7.01 3.10
C GLN A 79 18.71 6.28 1.77
N PHE A 80 17.46 6.18 1.32
CA PHE A 80 17.12 5.73 -0.01
C PHE A 80 16.70 6.93 -0.85
N SER A 81 17.38 7.13 -1.96
CA SER A 81 16.92 8.02 -3.01
C SER A 81 16.68 7.19 -4.26
N GLY A 82 15.58 7.41 -4.93
CA GLY A 82 15.26 6.61 -6.09
C GLY A 82 13.86 6.86 -6.61
N SER A 83 13.44 5.95 -7.46
CA SER A 83 12.12 5.94 -8.08
C SER A 83 11.38 4.67 -7.72
N VAL A 84 10.08 4.80 -7.59
CA VAL A 84 9.12 3.71 -7.38
C VAL A 84 8.24 3.64 -8.62
N TYR A 85 8.14 2.46 -9.22
CA TYR A 85 7.26 2.21 -10.34
C TYR A 85 6.24 1.15 -9.98
N LEU A 86 5.09 1.21 -10.66
CA LEU A 86 4.07 0.18 -10.63
C LEU A 86 3.79 -0.29 -12.05
N ALA A 87 3.57 -1.59 -12.20
CA ALA A 87 3.19 -2.21 -13.48
C ALA A 87 2.15 -3.31 -13.26
N VAL A 88 1.46 -3.68 -14.35
CA VAL A 88 0.67 -4.91 -14.41
C VAL A 88 1.47 -5.93 -15.18
N THR A 89 1.69 -7.10 -14.60
CA THR A 89 2.51 -8.15 -15.19
C THR A 89 1.80 -9.50 -15.21
N SER A 90 2.12 -10.34 -16.17
CA SER A 90 1.72 -11.76 -16.17
C SER A 90 2.68 -12.63 -15.35
N GLN A 91 3.82 -12.12 -14.93
CA GLN A 91 4.82 -12.85 -14.17
C GLN A 91 4.33 -13.07 -12.73
N ALA A 92 4.53 -14.27 -12.22
CA ALA A 92 4.30 -14.59 -10.80
C ALA A 92 5.55 -14.34 -9.94
N ILE A 93 6.72 -14.33 -10.56
CA ILE A 93 8.01 -14.10 -9.90
C ILE A 93 8.77 -13.08 -10.74
N PRO A 94 9.21 -11.96 -10.16
CA PRO A 94 9.95 -10.94 -10.88
C PRO A 94 11.34 -11.47 -11.31
N ASP A 95 11.88 -10.91 -12.39
CA ASP A 95 13.13 -11.35 -13.01
C ASP A 95 14.24 -10.30 -13.10
N GLY A 96 13.98 -9.11 -12.59
CA GLY A 96 14.90 -7.98 -12.61
C GLY A 96 14.73 -7.06 -13.82
N SER A 97 13.73 -7.29 -14.65
CA SER A 97 13.43 -6.47 -15.81
C SER A 97 12.28 -5.49 -15.52
N ILE A 98 12.53 -4.21 -15.72
CA ILE A 98 11.46 -3.20 -15.60
C ILE A 98 10.55 -3.32 -16.84
N PRO A 99 9.25 -3.62 -16.68
CA PRO A 99 8.30 -3.63 -17.79
C PRO A 99 8.30 -2.28 -18.53
N GLY A 100 8.19 -2.34 -19.87
CA GLY A 100 8.22 -1.12 -20.69
C GLY A 100 7.02 -0.19 -20.49
N ASP A 101 5.96 -0.68 -19.89
CA ASP A 101 4.74 0.05 -19.52
C ASP A 101 4.67 0.39 -18.02
N ALA A 102 5.77 0.17 -17.28
CA ALA A 102 5.85 0.55 -15.87
C ALA A 102 5.65 2.07 -15.69
N VAL A 103 4.74 2.43 -14.81
CA VAL A 103 4.37 3.82 -14.52
C VAL A 103 5.15 4.33 -13.32
N LEU A 104 5.78 5.49 -13.45
CA LEU A 104 6.42 6.17 -12.34
C LEU A 104 5.38 6.56 -11.30
N PHE A 105 5.43 5.90 -10.14
CA PHE A 105 4.54 6.17 -9.02
C PHE A 105 5.07 7.30 -8.14
N ALA A 106 6.32 7.20 -7.71
CA ALA A 106 6.96 8.19 -6.85
C ALA A 106 8.45 8.31 -7.16
N THR A 107 9.02 9.48 -6.86
CA THR A 107 10.47 9.70 -6.89
C THR A 107 10.85 10.62 -5.75
N GLY A 108 12.02 10.42 -5.18
CA GLY A 108 12.50 11.28 -4.11
C GLY A 108 13.57 10.63 -3.23
N SER A 109 13.82 11.31 -2.11
CA SER A 109 14.71 10.85 -1.08
C SER A 109 13.90 10.47 0.15
N MET A 110 13.94 9.22 0.53
CA MET A 110 13.42 8.74 1.81
C MET A 110 14.56 8.89 2.81
N ASN A 111 14.67 10.10 3.36
CA ASN A 111 15.73 10.40 4.32
C ASN A 111 15.54 9.59 5.58
N GLY A 112 16.63 8.99 6.06
CA GLY A 112 16.73 8.17 7.25
C GLY A 112 16.29 8.87 8.52
N GLN A 113 14.99 9.05 8.62
CA GLN A 113 14.38 9.36 9.90
C GLN A 113 14.27 8.07 10.69
N ASN A 114 14.50 8.15 12.00
CA ASN A 114 14.21 7.04 12.89
C ASN A 114 12.78 6.60 12.68
N TRP A 115 12.58 5.41 12.11
CA TRP A 115 11.28 4.76 12.08
C TRP A 115 11.10 4.02 13.39
N PRO A 116 10.41 4.59 14.37
CA PRO A 116 10.17 3.90 15.61
C PRO A 116 9.30 2.67 15.33
N PHE A 117 9.51 1.66 16.14
CA PHE A 117 8.65 0.47 16.18
C PHE A 117 7.17 0.84 16.13
N GLY A 118 6.39 0.09 15.35
CA GLY A 118 4.96 0.31 15.16
C GLY A 118 4.61 1.43 14.17
N LYS A 119 5.58 1.96 13.41
CA LYS A 119 5.35 2.93 12.34
C LYS A 119 5.41 2.28 10.97
N THR A 120 4.76 2.93 10.00
CA THR A 120 4.82 2.60 8.59
C THR A 120 5.78 3.54 7.86
N LEU A 121 6.38 3.05 6.79
CA LEU A 121 7.00 3.88 5.77
C LEU A 121 5.96 4.13 4.69
N ASP A 122 5.47 5.35 4.63
CA ASP A 122 4.40 5.74 3.72
C ASP A 122 4.99 6.39 2.46
N ILE A 123 4.70 5.85 1.30
CA ILE A 123 5.13 6.34 0.00
C ILE A 123 3.90 6.84 -0.75
N HIS A 124 3.71 8.16 -0.76
CA HIS A 124 2.68 8.80 -1.55
C HIS A 124 3.14 8.96 -3.01
N GLY A 125 2.26 8.64 -3.95
CA GLY A 125 2.60 8.68 -5.36
C GLY A 125 1.48 9.20 -6.26
N THR A 126 1.79 9.26 -7.55
CA THR A 126 0.79 9.51 -8.59
C THR A 126 -0.24 8.38 -8.59
N PRO A 127 -1.54 8.70 -8.59
CA PRO A 127 -2.56 7.67 -8.59
C PRO A 127 -2.40 6.66 -9.74
N PHE A 128 -2.27 5.39 -9.41
CA PHE A 128 -2.15 4.27 -10.33
C PHE A 128 -3.41 3.41 -10.26
N TYR A 129 -4.13 3.28 -11.36
CA TYR A 129 -5.29 2.39 -11.45
C TYR A 129 -4.82 0.96 -11.71
N TYR A 130 -5.19 0.07 -10.81
CA TYR A 130 -4.90 -1.36 -10.90
C TYR A 130 -6.20 -2.17 -11.01
N ASP A 131 -6.26 -3.03 -12.01
CA ASP A 131 -7.34 -4.02 -12.19
C ASP A 131 -6.72 -5.43 -12.14
N PRO A 132 -7.03 -6.24 -11.10
CA PRO A 132 -6.47 -7.57 -10.94
C PRO A 132 -6.91 -8.56 -12.03
N SER A 133 -7.95 -8.25 -12.80
CA SER A 133 -8.33 -9.08 -13.96
C SER A 133 -7.33 -9.03 -15.10
N LEU A 134 -6.46 -8.02 -15.13
CA LEU A 134 -5.46 -7.83 -16.17
C LEU A 134 -4.12 -8.52 -15.86
N GLY A 135 -3.87 -8.89 -14.62
CA GLY A 135 -2.63 -9.55 -14.20
C GLY A 135 -2.23 -9.23 -12.76
N ASN A 136 -1.04 -9.63 -12.40
CA ASN A 136 -0.44 -9.36 -11.11
C ASN A 136 0.02 -7.90 -11.01
N LEU A 137 0.06 -7.35 -9.80
CA LEU A 137 0.68 -6.05 -9.54
C LEU A 137 2.18 -6.24 -9.31
N GLU A 138 2.99 -5.42 -9.95
CA GLU A 138 4.43 -5.37 -9.73
C GLU A 138 4.85 -4.01 -9.19
N LEU A 139 5.58 -4.03 -8.07
CA LEU A 139 6.23 -2.89 -7.44
C LEU A 139 7.72 -2.96 -7.72
N ILE A 140 8.29 -1.87 -8.24
CA ILE A 140 9.69 -1.81 -8.63
C ILE A 140 10.34 -0.60 -7.95
N LEU A 141 11.37 -0.85 -7.17
CA LEU A 141 12.18 0.17 -6.52
C LEU A 141 13.52 0.28 -7.26
N VAL A 142 13.78 1.45 -7.82
CA VAL A 142 15.02 1.75 -8.57
C VAL A 142 15.84 2.75 -7.75
N PRO A 143 16.85 2.31 -7.00
CA PRO A 143 17.68 3.19 -6.22
C PRO A 143 18.59 4.05 -7.12
N SER A 144 18.67 5.33 -6.82
CA SER A 144 19.68 6.25 -7.41
C SER A 144 20.82 6.52 -6.45
N ALA A 145 20.57 6.46 -5.14
CA ALA A 145 21.59 6.49 -4.10
C ALA A 145 21.06 5.77 -2.85
N ILE A 146 21.94 5.03 -2.21
CA ILE A 146 21.69 4.37 -0.94
C ILE A 146 22.84 4.73 -0.02
N THR A 147 22.52 5.37 1.10
CA THR A 147 23.50 5.72 2.13
C THR A 147 22.97 5.21 3.47
N GLY A 148 23.78 4.50 4.19
CA GLY A 148 23.43 3.83 5.45
C GLY A 148 23.63 2.32 5.34
N GLY A 149 23.18 1.59 6.30
CA GLY A 149 23.30 0.13 6.34
C GLY A 149 24.49 -0.35 7.17
N PRO A 150 25.10 -1.50 6.85
CA PRO A 150 26.03 -2.21 7.74
C PRO A 150 27.24 -1.40 8.21
N LEU A 151 27.69 -0.44 7.42
CA LEU A 151 28.82 0.41 7.80
C LEU A 151 28.50 1.37 8.96
N SER A 152 27.25 1.71 9.15
CA SER A 152 26.80 2.54 10.28
C SER A 152 26.39 1.71 11.49
N GLY A 153 26.29 0.39 11.36
CA GLY A 153 25.75 -0.49 12.38
C GLY A 153 24.24 -0.34 12.62
N VAL A 154 23.56 0.40 11.74
CA VAL A 154 22.14 0.74 11.87
C VAL A 154 21.35 0.02 10.78
N TYR A 155 20.51 -0.90 11.19
CA TYR A 155 19.63 -1.63 10.30
C TYR A 155 18.18 -1.26 10.59
N THR A 156 17.41 -1.08 9.53
CA THR A 156 15.95 -1.02 9.62
C THR A 156 15.38 -2.26 8.99
N TYR A 157 14.52 -2.91 9.74
CA TYR A 157 13.82 -4.09 9.30
C TYR A 157 12.36 -3.74 9.10
N PHE A 158 11.81 -4.16 7.97
CA PHE A 158 10.39 -4.11 7.71
C PHE A 158 9.80 -5.50 7.79
N ASP A 159 8.52 -5.56 8.12
CA ASP A 159 7.77 -6.80 8.19
C ASP A 159 7.85 -7.52 6.85
N ALA A 160 8.14 -8.81 6.90
CA ALA A 160 8.26 -9.69 5.75
C ALA A 160 7.65 -11.05 6.08
N GLY A 161 7.42 -11.88 5.10
CA GLY A 161 6.86 -13.19 5.36
C GLY A 161 7.07 -14.20 4.26
N TYR A 162 6.92 -15.47 4.64
CA TYR A 162 6.92 -16.63 3.74
C TYR A 162 5.49 -17.09 3.47
N ASN A 163 5.29 -17.83 2.37
CA ASN A 163 4.00 -18.38 1.94
C ASN A 163 2.93 -17.31 1.69
N ASN A 164 3.36 -16.11 1.33
CA ASN A 164 2.48 -15.01 1.00
C ASN A 164 2.13 -14.99 -0.49
N PRO A 165 1.05 -14.30 -0.88
CA PRO A 165 0.66 -14.15 -2.29
C PRO A 165 1.52 -13.11 -3.01
N PHE A 166 2.84 -13.12 -2.74
CA PHE A 166 3.82 -12.27 -3.41
C PHE A 166 5.16 -13.00 -3.54
N SER A 167 6.00 -12.51 -4.45
CA SER A 167 7.36 -12.95 -4.68
C SER A 167 8.25 -11.75 -4.91
N PHE A 168 9.53 -11.83 -4.55
CA PHE A 168 10.45 -10.74 -4.83
C PHE A 168 11.69 -11.18 -5.59
N TRP A 169 12.32 -10.20 -6.22
CA TRP A 169 13.63 -10.30 -6.83
C TRP A 169 14.50 -9.12 -6.38
N CYS A 170 15.78 -9.34 -6.22
CA CYS A 170 16.77 -8.29 -6.05
C CYS A 170 18.10 -8.67 -6.67
N LEU A 171 18.86 -7.69 -7.18
CA LEU A 171 20.19 -7.92 -7.70
C LEU A 171 21.11 -8.49 -6.60
N GLY A 172 21.69 -9.65 -6.84
CA GLY A 172 22.58 -10.35 -5.89
C GLY A 172 21.86 -11.26 -4.90
N CYS A 173 20.54 -11.18 -4.75
CA CYS A 173 19.76 -12.14 -3.95
C CYS A 173 18.92 -13.11 -4.79
N GLY A 174 18.72 -12.79 -6.08
CA GLY A 174 17.92 -13.62 -6.97
C GLY A 174 16.42 -13.55 -6.65
N SER A 175 15.67 -14.52 -7.19
CA SER A 175 14.22 -14.61 -7.03
C SER A 175 13.84 -15.45 -5.82
N ASN A 176 12.87 -14.98 -5.05
CA ASN A 176 12.33 -15.66 -3.87
C ASN A 176 10.81 -15.77 -3.96
N PRO A 177 10.30 -16.90 -4.44
CA PRO A 177 8.86 -17.12 -4.53
C PRO A 177 8.22 -17.26 -3.14
N GLY A 178 7.05 -16.63 -2.97
CA GLY A 178 6.30 -16.67 -1.73
C GLY A 178 6.91 -15.89 -0.56
N TYR A 179 7.96 -15.09 -0.80
CA TYR A 179 8.62 -14.26 0.20
C TYR A 179 8.71 -12.82 -0.28
N GLY A 180 8.62 -11.86 0.64
CA GLY A 180 8.77 -10.43 0.37
C GLY A 180 8.33 -9.57 1.55
N LEU A 181 8.28 -8.27 1.35
CA LEU A 181 7.82 -7.30 2.34
C LEU A 181 6.30 -7.29 2.44
N VAL A 182 5.80 -7.25 3.67
CA VAL A 182 4.38 -6.96 3.93
C VAL A 182 4.08 -5.54 3.47
N THR A 183 3.09 -5.42 2.61
CA THR A 183 2.81 -4.16 1.93
C THR A 183 1.34 -3.76 2.09
N GLY A 184 1.12 -2.53 2.52
CA GLY A 184 -0.18 -1.87 2.50
C GLY A 184 -0.35 -1.06 1.21
N PHE A 185 -1.55 -1.06 0.68
CA PHE A 185 -1.98 -0.17 -0.39
C PHE A 185 -3.13 0.68 0.12
N ASN A 186 -2.97 2.00 0.14
CA ASN A 186 -3.93 2.97 0.66
C ASN A 186 -4.33 2.74 2.13
N THR A 187 -3.45 2.18 2.97
CA THR A 187 -3.75 1.92 4.38
C THR A 187 -3.47 3.12 5.29
N GLY A 188 -2.92 4.19 4.76
CA GLY A 188 -2.43 5.36 5.48
C GLY A 188 -3.45 6.01 6.43
N GLY A 189 -3.24 5.77 7.70
CA GLY A 189 -4.07 6.22 8.80
C GLY A 189 -4.97 5.14 9.37
N PRO A 190 -5.46 5.28 10.60
CA PRO A 190 -6.48 4.38 11.11
C PRO A 190 -7.69 4.51 10.19
N THR A 191 -7.96 3.48 9.40
CA THR A 191 -9.22 3.33 8.69
C THR A 191 -10.30 3.24 9.75
N THR A 192 -10.80 4.40 10.18
CA THR A 192 -12.07 4.43 10.89
C THR A 192 -13.06 3.78 9.93
N PRO A 193 -13.65 2.65 10.30
CA PRO A 193 -14.63 2.00 9.44
C PRO A 193 -15.75 3.03 9.22
N GLU A 194 -15.80 3.60 8.04
CA GLU A 194 -16.88 4.51 7.63
C GLU A 194 -18.27 3.84 7.46
N PRO A 195 -18.42 2.48 7.48
CA PRO A 195 -19.75 1.89 7.39
C PRO A 195 -20.72 2.40 8.44
N GLY A 196 -20.23 2.70 9.66
CA GLY A 196 -21.09 3.21 10.73
C GLY A 196 -21.60 4.62 10.51
N SER A 197 -20.75 5.52 10.02
CA SER A 197 -21.12 6.92 9.79
C SER A 197 -22.10 7.06 8.62
N MET A 198 -21.92 6.29 7.55
CA MET A 198 -22.84 6.29 6.40
C MET A 198 -24.20 5.67 6.75
N VAL A 199 -24.22 4.58 7.52
CA VAL A 199 -25.45 3.97 8.01
C VAL A 199 -26.16 4.93 9.00
N LEU A 200 -25.40 5.59 9.88
CA LEU A 200 -25.95 6.56 10.82
C LEU A 200 -26.53 7.80 10.12
N LEU A 201 -25.82 8.31 9.11
CA LEU A 201 -26.28 9.43 8.29
C LEU A 201 -27.53 9.02 7.49
N GLY A 202 -27.52 7.85 6.86
CA GLY A 202 -28.66 7.34 6.09
C GLY A 202 -29.91 7.13 6.96
N THR A 203 -29.74 6.51 8.13
CA THR A 203 -30.85 6.31 9.09
C THR A 203 -31.33 7.65 9.68
N GLY A 204 -30.44 8.59 9.92
CA GLY A 204 -30.78 9.95 10.37
C GLY A 204 -31.65 10.69 9.36
N ILE A 205 -31.29 10.66 8.08
CA ILE A 205 -32.07 11.31 6.99
C ILE A 205 -33.45 10.66 6.85
N VAL A 206 -33.54 9.32 6.88
CA VAL A 206 -34.81 8.62 6.80
C VAL A 206 -35.70 8.93 8.00
N GLY A 207 -35.13 9.01 9.19
CA GLY A 207 -35.84 9.40 10.42
C GLY A 207 -36.39 10.83 10.36
N LEU A 208 -35.59 11.79 9.84
CA LEU A 208 -36.02 13.16 9.66
C LEU A 208 -37.16 13.29 8.63
N ALA A 209 -37.02 12.61 7.51
CA ALA A 209 -38.04 12.60 6.45
C ALA A 209 -39.39 12.03 6.95
N GLY A 210 -39.32 10.97 7.75
CA GLY A 210 -40.50 10.38 8.38
C GLY A 210 -41.22 11.33 9.36
N ARG A 211 -40.43 12.10 10.13
CA ARG A 211 -40.97 13.10 11.08
C ARG A 211 -41.59 14.27 10.38
N LEU A 212 -40.98 14.78 9.31
CA LEU A 212 -41.52 15.88 8.51
C LEU A 212 -42.83 15.47 7.81
N ARG A 213 -42.91 14.26 7.26
CA ARG A 213 -44.12 13.74 6.61
C ARG A 213 -45.33 13.71 7.57
N ARG A 214 -45.11 13.34 8.85
CA ARG A 214 -46.20 13.34 9.85
C ARG A 214 -46.68 14.72 10.21
N LYS A 215 -45.83 15.76 10.12
CA LYS A 215 -46.19 17.15 10.45
C LYS A 215 -46.99 17.81 9.34
N PHE A 216 -46.84 17.41 8.09
CA PHE A 216 -47.54 17.96 6.94
C PHE A 216 -48.83 17.20 6.57
N MET A 217 -49.14 16.10 7.26
CA MET A 217 -50.37 15.30 7.03
C MET A 217 -51.39 15.46 8.18
N ARG A 218 -51.16 16.40 9.11
CA ARG A 218 -52.12 16.91 10.07
C ARG A 218 -52.51 18.34 9.68
#